data_d7bbb7280c38e8ce76700c631ed5954e
#
_entry.id   d7bbb7280c38e8ce76700c631ed5954e
#
_cell.length_a   1.000
_cell.length_b   1.000
_cell.length_c   1.000
_cell.angle_alpha   90.00
_cell.angle_beta   90.00
_cell.angle_gamma   90.00
#
_symmetry.space_group_name_H-M   'P 1'
#
loop_
_entity.id
_entity.type
_entity.pdbx_description
1 polymer ?
#
loop_
_entity_poly.entity_id
_entity_poly.type
_entity_poly.pdbx_seq_one_letter_code
_entity_poly.pdbx_strand_id
1 'polypeptide(L)'
;MTKGKSSPSSGKAPPLKSHGPKRTLQKKVVVVSKEVLRSQLERVNALASNWLTRLGRHKASKKQRVIHSASDCSGHGSDLIAYRLLGLQSQVQPVMMSEVSRQKVLLHQAVAQECGWNYDDHQVIDMFLRKEESMKTADVYVAGYPCPSYSKLGKRQGVSDQRGLLTLKGLEYVALCRPKVVVLEQVKAILEKKHSQIWNYILKILNKLDYVFDHQVLSTQDFAIPQSRPRVYILAVAKEICAGTVKLPEKRSEKVDLHHFIQKDKTGSEVLQLPRYEELLGSKMWRKGYILDVGSSEKFQAAMTNCAPCLTHTRLGQGGYYIPKLRRRLLLEEAGALQGVPKKVVRAMQRAAEEHKLPARTVDASLGDAMSINVLASVLMKGLTHSRLVQFSAQEDHWRLVANGPDAATLSDRLFDGTAWAGPGLK
;
A
#
# COMPACT_ATOMS: atom_id res chain seq x y z
N MET A 1 -10.69 78.01 -23.13
CA MET A 1 -10.98 76.89 -24.06
C MET A 1 -9.90 75.86 -23.87
N THR A 2 -10.20 74.73 -23.26
CA THR A 2 -9.88 73.37 -23.66
C THR A 2 -10.21 72.41 -22.55
N LYS A 3 -10.93 71.41 -22.91
CA LYS A 3 -11.69 70.48 -22.10
C LYS A 3 -10.80 69.44 -21.39
N GLY A 4 -11.07 69.23 -20.13
CA GLY A 4 -10.55 68.07 -19.39
C GLY A 4 -11.09 66.73 -19.90
N LYS A 5 -10.23 65.71 -19.87
CA LYS A 5 -10.62 64.30 -20.09
C LYS A 5 -10.51 63.60 -18.74
N SER A 6 -11.65 63.12 -18.27
CA SER A 6 -11.82 62.28 -17.10
C SER A 6 -11.29 60.87 -17.41
N SER A 7 -10.52 60.30 -16.46
CA SER A 7 -10.11 58.90 -16.42
C SER A 7 -11.26 58.01 -15.94
N PRO A 8 -11.38 56.76 -16.45
CA PRO A 8 -12.44 55.87 -16.02
C PRO A 8 -12.09 55.14 -14.70
N SER A 9 -13.07 55.10 -13.82
CA SER A 9 -13.07 54.43 -12.55
C SER A 9 -12.90 52.90 -12.70
N SER A 10 -12.03 52.32 -11.89
CA SER A 10 -11.86 50.87 -11.73
C SER A 10 -13.08 50.25 -11.08
N GLY A 11 -13.87 49.55 -11.88
CA GLY A 11 -14.98 48.73 -11.40
C GLY A 11 -14.49 47.49 -10.65
N LYS A 12 -14.80 47.41 -9.36
CA LYS A 12 -14.62 46.21 -8.58
C LYS A 12 -15.63 45.16 -9.06
N ALA A 13 -15.14 44.00 -9.50
CA ALA A 13 -15.99 42.83 -9.78
C ALA A 13 -16.70 42.33 -8.50
N PRO A 14 -17.97 41.92 -8.60
CA PRO A 14 -18.70 41.42 -7.46
C PRO A 14 -18.19 40.02 -7.04
N PRO A 15 -18.28 39.64 -5.76
CA PRO A 15 -17.83 38.35 -5.29
C PRO A 15 -18.73 37.24 -5.84
N LEU A 16 -18.13 36.22 -6.45
CA LEU A 16 -18.77 34.98 -6.89
C LEU A 16 -19.38 34.25 -5.67
N LYS A 17 -20.70 34.30 -5.56
CA LYS A 17 -21.48 33.47 -4.62
C LYS A 17 -21.43 32.02 -5.13
N SER A 18 -20.65 31.18 -4.47
CA SER A 18 -20.67 29.73 -4.64
C SER A 18 -21.87 29.13 -3.89
N HIS A 19 -23.00 29.02 -4.54
CA HIS A 19 -24.12 28.18 -4.08
C HIS A 19 -24.33 27.06 -5.10
N GLY A 20 -23.51 26.00 -4.97
CA GLY A 20 -23.81 24.68 -5.52
C GLY A 20 -24.14 23.73 -4.36
N PRO A 21 -25.16 22.88 -4.47
CA PRO A 21 -25.51 21.97 -3.38
C PRO A 21 -24.35 20.98 -3.17
N LYS A 22 -23.74 21.03 -1.97
CA LYS A 22 -22.82 19.98 -1.49
C LYS A 22 -23.62 18.68 -1.32
N ARG A 23 -23.83 17.93 -2.38
CA ARG A 23 -24.22 16.53 -2.30
C ARG A 23 -22.99 15.75 -1.83
N THR A 24 -22.78 15.77 -0.54
CA THR A 24 -21.96 14.78 0.15
C THR A 24 -22.71 13.45 -0.01
N LEU A 25 -22.34 12.66 -1.01
CA LEU A 25 -22.68 11.24 -1.05
C LEU A 25 -22.03 10.61 0.19
N GLN A 26 -22.74 10.68 1.32
CA GLN A 26 -22.43 9.82 2.44
C GLN A 26 -22.64 8.39 1.94
N LYS A 27 -21.54 7.70 1.58
CA LYS A 27 -21.56 6.26 1.40
C LYS A 27 -22.11 5.70 2.71
N LYS A 28 -23.36 5.26 2.70
CA LYS A 28 -23.99 4.57 3.84
C LYS A 28 -23.08 3.41 4.17
N VAL A 29 -22.50 3.43 5.35
CA VAL A 29 -21.75 2.28 5.86
C VAL A 29 -22.80 1.20 6.11
N VAL A 30 -22.73 0.15 5.31
CA VAL A 30 -23.62 -1.01 5.49
C VAL A 30 -23.14 -1.74 6.74
N VAL A 31 -23.94 -1.71 7.79
CA VAL A 31 -23.68 -2.47 9.01
C VAL A 31 -24.03 -3.94 8.73
N VAL A 32 -23.06 -4.80 8.96
CA VAL A 32 -23.21 -6.25 8.76
C VAL A 32 -23.98 -6.83 9.95
N SER A 33 -25.01 -7.63 9.69
CA SER A 33 -25.74 -8.31 10.76
C SER A 33 -24.86 -9.35 11.46
N LYS A 34 -25.21 -9.66 12.71
CA LYS A 34 -24.49 -10.70 13.47
C LYS A 34 -24.60 -12.08 12.81
N GLU A 35 -25.72 -12.35 12.16
CA GLU A 35 -25.97 -13.59 11.43
C GLU A 35 -25.04 -13.75 10.24
N VAL A 36 -24.90 -12.69 9.41
CA VAL A 36 -23.96 -12.69 8.27
C VAL A 36 -22.53 -12.89 8.74
N LEU A 37 -22.13 -12.20 9.81
CA LEU A 37 -20.79 -12.40 10.37
C LEU A 37 -20.57 -13.81 10.86
N ARG A 38 -21.53 -14.36 11.59
CA ARG A 38 -21.48 -15.73 12.11
C ARG A 38 -21.39 -16.76 10.98
N SER A 39 -22.24 -16.64 9.96
CA SER A 39 -22.23 -17.51 8.77
C SER A 39 -20.86 -17.48 8.06
N GLN A 40 -20.24 -16.30 7.89
CA GLN A 40 -18.91 -16.19 7.28
C GLN A 40 -17.83 -16.86 8.14
N LEU A 41 -17.85 -16.68 9.47
CA LEU A 41 -16.92 -17.34 10.38
C LEU A 41 -17.07 -18.87 10.34
N GLU A 42 -18.29 -19.37 10.36
CA GLU A 42 -18.59 -20.80 10.26
C GLU A 42 -18.11 -21.37 8.92
N ARG A 43 -18.37 -20.68 7.80
CA ARG A 43 -17.91 -21.09 6.47
C ARG A 43 -16.38 -21.21 6.41
N VAL A 44 -15.64 -20.16 6.79
CA VAL A 44 -14.16 -20.18 6.78
C VAL A 44 -13.64 -21.29 7.68
N ASN A 45 -14.25 -21.50 8.84
CA ASN A 45 -13.84 -22.55 9.77
C ASN A 45 -14.09 -23.96 9.20
N ALA A 46 -15.21 -24.19 8.52
CA ALA A 46 -15.52 -25.45 7.84
C ALA A 46 -14.54 -25.74 6.70
N LEU A 47 -14.24 -24.73 5.86
CA LEU A 47 -13.25 -24.84 4.79
C LEU A 47 -11.87 -25.18 5.35
N ALA A 48 -11.45 -24.50 6.43
CA ALA A 48 -10.18 -24.78 7.10
C ALA A 48 -10.14 -26.15 7.80
N SER A 49 -11.29 -26.76 8.16
CA SER A 49 -11.32 -28.11 8.71
C SER A 49 -11.12 -29.20 7.64
N ASN A 50 -11.58 -28.94 6.44
CA ASN A 50 -11.65 -29.94 5.37
C ASN A 50 -10.55 -29.76 4.30
N TRP A 51 -9.52 -28.94 4.59
CA TRP A 51 -8.49 -28.64 3.59
C TRP A 51 -7.67 -29.85 3.17
N LEU A 52 -7.38 -30.79 4.08
CA LEU A 52 -6.62 -32.01 3.78
C LEU A 52 -7.30 -32.89 2.72
N THR A 53 -8.63 -32.99 2.73
CA THR A 53 -9.38 -33.78 1.76
C THR A 53 -9.33 -33.15 0.35
N ARG A 54 -8.95 -31.89 0.24
CA ARG A 54 -8.85 -31.14 -1.02
C ARG A 54 -7.46 -31.18 -1.64
N LEU A 55 -6.40 -31.47 -0.86
CA LEU A 55 -5.00 -31.52 -1.32
C LEU A 55 -4.72 -32.52 -2.44
N GLY A 56 -5.55 -33.56 -2.60
CA GLY A 56 -5.37 -34.57 -3.65
C GLY A 56 -5.43 -34.04 -5.09
N ARG A 57 -5.76 -32.77 -5.29
CA ARG A 57 -5.96 -32.15 -6.61
C ARG A 57 -4.73 -31.43 -7.17
N HIS A 58 -3.67 -31.24 -6.39
CA HIS A 58 -2.50 -30.45 -6.81
C HIS A 58 -1.23 -31.34 -6.89
N LYS A 59 -1.05 -32.07 -8.00
CA LYS A 59 0.23 -32.73 -8.30
C LYS A 59 1.27 -31.72 -8.77
N ALA A 60 2.41 -31.64 -8.08
CA ALA A 60 3.50 -30.77 -8.45
C ALA A 60 4.14 -31.23 -9.78
N SER A 61 4.24 -30.32 -10.76
CA SER A 61 5.00 -30.51 -11.98
C SER A 61 6.50 -30.23 -11.75
N LYS A 62 7.40 -31.05 -12.33
CA LYS A 62 8.86 -30.91 -12.21
C LYS A 62 9.49 -29.90 -13.19
N LYS A 63 8.72 -29.21 -14.05
CA LYS A 63 9.25 -28.19 -14.96
C LYS A 63 9.49 -26.87 -14.21
N GLN A 64 10.43 -26.07 -14.68
CA GLN A 64 10.69 -24.69 -14.18
C GLN A 64 9.36 -23.96 -14.02
N ARG A 65 8.95 -23.80 -12.77
CA ARG A 65 7.55 -23.53 -12.44
C ARG A 65 7.34 -22.04 -12.33
N VAL A 66 6.53 -21.50 -13.22
CA VAL A 66 5.98 -20.15 -13.06
C VAL A 66 5.25 -20.09 -11.72
N ILE A 67 5.57 -19.09 -10.91
CA ILE A 67 4.94 -18.81 -9.62
C ILE A 67 3.67 -18.03 -9.90
N HIS A 68 2.51 -18.58 -9.64
CA HIS A 68 1.26 -17.86 -9.75
C HIS A 68 1.04 -16.99 -8.52
N SER A 69 0.67 -15.72 -8.72
CA SER A 69 0.31 -14.81 -7.65
C SER A 69 -1.13 -14.33 -7.76
N ALA A 70 -1.75 -14.10 -6.60
CA ALA A 70 -3.07 -13.50 -6.47
C ALA A 70 -3.04 -12.41 -5.41
N SER A 71 -3.87 -11.38 -5.58
CA SER A 71 -4.00 -10.32 -4.59
C SER A 71 -5.43 -9.89 -4.36
N ASP A 72 -5.75 -9.52 -3.12
CA ASP A 72 -7.06 -8.97 -2.73
C ASP A 72 -6.89 -7.55 -2.19
N CYS A 73 -7.87 -6.68 -2.49
CA CYS A 73 -7.79 -5.25 -2.24
C CYS A 73 -6.53 -4.64 -2.90
N SER A 74 -6.27 -5.06 -4.12
CA SER A 74 -4.99 -4.90 -4.84
C SER A 74 -4.61 -3.43 -5.08
N GLY A 75 -5.59 -2.51 -5.02
CA GLY A 75 -5.33 -1.10 -5.27
C GLY A 75 -4.76 -0.88 -6.67
N HIS A 76 -3.62 -0.17 -6.74
CA HIS A 76 -2.89 0.02 -7.99
C HIS A 76 -1.80 -1.04 -8.25
N GLY A 77 -1.74 -2.13 -7.46
CA GLY A 77 -0.80 -3.23 -7.70
C GLY A 77 0.54 -3.09 -6.95
N SER A 78 0.51 -2.86 -5.65
CA SER A 78 1.73 -2.79 -4.82
C SER A 78 2.55 -4.09 -4.87
N ASP A 79 1.90 -5.23 -4.98
CA ASP A 79 2.51 -6.55 -5.13
C ASP A 79 3.25 -6.69 -6.47
N LEU A 80 2.67 -6.20 -7.58
CA LEU A 80 3.33 -6.21 -8.89
C LEU A 80 4.62 -5.39 -8.86
N ILE A 81 4.57 -4.19 -8.28
CA ILE A 81 5.75 -3.35 -8.12
C ILE A 81 6.81 -4.09 -7.28
N ALA A 82 6.40 -4.71 -6.17
CA ALA A 82 7.32 -5.45 -5.31
C ALA A 82 7.98 -6.64 -6.05
N TYR A 83 7.23 -7.43 -6.81
CA TYR A 83 7.80 -8.51 -7.64
C TYR A 83 8.76 -7.98 -8.69
N ARG A 84 8.43 -6.86 -9.35
CA ARG A 84 9.34 -6.22 -10.32
C ARG A 84 10.65 -5.78 -9.67
N LEU A 85 10.59 -5.15 -8.48
CA LEU A 85 11.77 -4.73 -7.73
C LEU A 85 12.62 -5.90 -7.22
N LEU A 86 12.02 -7.08 -7.07
CA LEU A 86 12.73 -8.34 -6.76
C LEU A 86 13.27 -9.06 -8.00
N GLY A 87 13.13 -8.48 -9.20
CA GLY A 87 13.60 -9.09 -10.45
C GLY A 87 12.81 -10.32 -10.89
N LEU A 88 11.57 -10.48 -10.41
CA LEU A 88 10.77 -11.70 -10.59
C LEU A 88 9.75 -11.64 -11.74
N GLN A 89 9.79 -10.63 -12.60
CA GLN A 89 8.79 -10.41 -13.66
C GLN A 89 8.70 -11.58 -14.67
N SER A 90 9.77 -12.34 -14.85
CA SER A 90 9.78 -13.55 -15.71
C SER A 90 9.41 -14.84 -14.99
N GLN A 91 9.41 -14.83 -13.66
CA GLN A 91 9.16 -16.00 -12.81
C GLN A 91 7.77 -15.98 -12.16
N VAL A 92 7.19 -14.80 -11.97
CA VAL A 92 5.87 -14.62 -11.36
C VAL A 92 4.85 -14.27 -12.43
N GLN A 93 3.73 -14.99 -12.42
CA GLN A 93 2.54 -14.71 -13.25
C GLN A 93 1.39 -14.33 -12.32
N PRO A 94 0.97 -13.06 -12.28
CA PRO A 94 -0.26 -12.67 -11.63
C PRO A 94 -1.45 -13.30 -12.34
N VAL A 95 -2.35 -13.95 -11.60
CA VAL A 95 -3.49 -14.69 -12.18
C VAL A 95 -4.84 -14.15 -11.72
N MET A 96 -4.88 -13.43 -10.59
CA MET A 96 -6.11 -12.88 -10.04
C MET A 96 -5.80 -11.62 -9.23
N MET A 97 -6.67 -10.62 -9.35
CA MET A 97 -6.70 -9.46 -8.47
C MET A 97 -8.14 -9.11 -8.07
N SER A 98 -8.32 -8.53 -6.90
CA SER A 98 -9.63 -8.03 -6.46
C SER A 98 -9.55 -6.55 -6.11
N GLU A 99 -10.27 -5.73 -6.85
CA GLU A 99 -10.43 -4.30 -6.60
C GLU A 99 -11.80 -3.85 -7.15
N VAL A 100 -12.55 -3.09 -6.34
CA VAL A 100 -13.90 -2.62 -6.71
C VAL A 100 -13.90 -1.19 -7.26
N SER A 101 -12.83 -0.44 -7.06
CA SER A 101 -12.69 0.91 -7.57
C SER A 101 -12.23 0.89 -9.01
N ARG A 102 -13.13 1.25 -9.96
CA ARG A 102 -12.77 1.36 -11.37
C ARG A 102 -11.52 2.22 -11.62
N GLN A 103 -11.37 3.31 -10.87
CA GLN A 103 -10.20 4.18 -10.98
C GLN A 103 -8.91 3.44 -10.63
N LYS A 104 -8.93 2.67 -9.52
CA LYS A 104 -7.77 1.87 -9.11
C LYS A 104 -7.48 0.73 -10.07
N VAL A 105 -8.52 0.11 -10.66
CA VAL A 105 -8.36 -0.91 -11.71
C VAL A 105 -7.61 -0.35 -12.91
N LEU A 106 -7.96 0.86 -13.39
CA LEU A 106 -7.26 1.52 -14.48
C LEU A 106 -5.80 1.85 -14.13
N LEU A 107 -5.54 2.31 -12.90
CA LEU A 107 -4.16 2.52 -12.44
C LEU A 107 -3.40 1.20 -12.32
N HIS A 108 -4.04 0.13 -11.84
CA HIS A 108 -3.44 -1.21 -11.75
C HIS A 108 -3.04 -1.73 -13.14
N GLN A 109 -3.89 -1.52 -14.14
CA GLN A 109 -3.60 -1.90 -15.52
C GLN A 109 -2.33 -1.22 -16.03
N ALA A 110 -2.21 0.10 -15.81
CA ALA A 110 -1.01 0.84 -16.19
C ALA A 110 0.24 0.36 -15.43
N VAL A 111 0.09 0.03 -14.13
CA VAL A 111 1.18 -0.53 -13.32
C VAL A 111 1.59 -1.91 -13.82
N ALA A 112 0.64 -2.79 -14.13
CA ALA A 112 0.94 -4.12 -14.65
C ALA A 112 1.76 -4.03 -15.95
N GLN A 113 1.32 -3.20 -16.90
CA GLN A 113 2.02 -2.98 -18.16
C GLN A 113 3.42 -2.40 -17.95
N GLU A 114 3.57 -1.36 -17.11
CA GLU A 114 4.88 -0.74 -16.83
C GLU A 114 5.83 -1.74 -16.14
N CYS A 115 5.31 -2.62 -15.29
CA CYS A 115 6.09 -3.67 -14.64
C CYS A 115 6.38 -4.89 -15.53
N GLY A 116 5.82 -4.97 -16.73
CA GLY A 116 6.11 -6.01 -17.74
C GLY A 116 5.16 -7.21 -17.73
N TRP A 117 3.95 -7.07 -17.17
CA TRP A 117 2.90 -8.09 -17.26
C TRP A 117 1.79 -7.70 -18.23
N ASN A 118 1.25 -8.71 -18.93
CA ASN A 118 0.02 -8.53 -19.70
C ASN A 118 -1.16 -8.51 -18.73
N TYR A 119 -1.91 -7.40 -18.72
CA TYR A 119 -3.05 -7.22 -17.83
C TYR A 119 -4.22 -8.18 -18.14
N ASP A 120 -4.41 -8.55 -19.40
CA ASP A 120 -5.51 -9.42 -19.84
C ASP A 120 -5.42 -10.83 -19.26
N ASP A 121 -4.23 -11.24 -18.78
CA ASP A 121 -4.03 -12.50 -18.07
C ASP A 121 -4.59 -12.50 -16.64
N HIS A 122 -4.98 -11.32 -16.11
CA HIS A 122 -5.50 -11.18 -14.77
C HIS A 122 -7.02 -11.37 -14.72
N GLN A 123 -7.48 -12.19 -13.79
CA GLN A 123 -8.88 -12.20 -13.42
C GLN A 123 -9.18 -11.07 -12.43
N VAL A 124 -9.93 -10.06 -12.86
CA VAL A 124 -10.41 -8.98 -11.98
C VAL A 124 -11.76 -9.36 -11.38
N ILE A 125 -11.90 -9.32 -10.07
CA ILE A 125 -13.11 -9.77 -9.40
C ILE A 125 -13.40 -9.00 -8.11
N ASP A 126 -14.69 -8.78 -7.82
CA ASP A 126 -15.14 -8.35 -6.50
C ASP A 126 -15.10 -9.55 -5.54
N MET A 127 -14.44 -9.41 -4.40
CA MET A 127 -14.34 -10.47 -3.39
C MET A 127 -15.70 -10.97 -2.89
N PHE A 128 -16.74 -10.12 -2.87
CA PHE A 128 -18.09 -10.52 -2.45
C PHE A 128 -18.85 -11.30 -3.53
N LEU A 129 -18.47 -11.13 -4.80
CA LEU A 129 -19.06 -11.83 -5.94
C LEU A 129 -18.27 -13.06 -6.37
N ARG A 130 -17.12 -13.30 -5.74
CA ARG A 130 -16.22 -14.41 -6.04
C ARG A 130 -16.88 -15.75 -5.72
N LYS A 131 -17.00 -16.59 -6.73
CA LYS A 131 -17.54 -17.95 -6.62
C LYS A 131 -16.39 -18.96 -6.50
N GLU A 132 -16.60 -20.03 -5.73
CA GLU A 132 -15.59 -21.05 -5.49
C GLU A 132 -15.07 -21.66 -6.80
N GLU A 133 -15.96 -21.92 -7.74
CA GLU A 133 -15.68 -22.58 -9.02
C GLU A 133 -14.82 -21.70 -9.95
N SER A 134 -14.89 -20.38 -9.78
CA SER A 134 -14.15 -19.40 -10.61
C SER A 134 -12.84 -18.94 -9.99
N MET A 135 -12.51 -19.39 -8.77
CA MET A 135 -11.27 -18.98 -8.10
C MET A 135 -10.06 -19.60 -8.78
N LYS A 136 -9.13 -18.75 -9.23
CA LYS A 136 -7.82 -19.22 -9.68
C LYS A 136 -6.92 -19.49 -8.48
N THR A 137 -6.27 -20.64 -8.46
CA THR A 137 -5.28 -20.98 -7.43
C THR A 137 -3.97 -20.23 -7.67
N ALA A 138 -3.32 -19.83 -6.60
CA ALA A 138 -2.03 -19.14 -6.65
C ALA A 138 -1.04 -19.78 -5.67
N ASP A 139 0.25 -19.65 -5.98
CA ASP A 139 1.34 -20.03 -5.07
C ASP A 139 1.56 -18.96 -3.99
N VAL A 140 1.40 -17.69 -4.36
CA VAL A 140 1.56 -16.54 -3.46
C VAL A 140 0.28 -15.73 -3.41
N TYR A 141 -0.16 -15.40 -2.21
CA TYR A 141 -1.32 -14.56 -1.98
C TYR A 141 -0.94 -13.34 -1.14
N VAL A 142 -1.32 -12.16 -1.63
CA VAL A 142 -1.06 -10.87 -0.94
C VAL A 142 -2.38 -10.15 -0.71
N ALA A 143 -2.61 -9.67 0.51
CA ALA A 143 -3.80 -8.88 0.78
C ALA A 143 -3.52 -7.73 1.76
N GLY A 144 -3.92 -6.51 1.37
CA GLY A 144 -3.92 -5.30 2.19
C GLY A 144 -5.34 -4.79 2.39
N TYR A 145 -6.02 -5.27 3.42
CA TYR A 145 -7.44 -4.96 3.61
C TYR A 145 -7.68 -3.50 4.00
N PRO A 146 -8.82 -2.89 3.58
CA PRO A 146 -9.11 -1.48 3.86
C PRO A 146 -9.15 -1.16 5.35
N CYS A 147 -8.39 -0.13 5.73
CA CYS A 147 -8.21 0.34 7.10
C CYS A 147 -9.41 1.01 7.79
N PRO A 148 -10.44 1.59 7.10
CA PRO A 148 -11.43 2.42 7.79
C PRO A 148 -12.19 1.71 8.92
N SER A 149 -12.32 0.38 8.87
CA SER A 149 -12.99 -0.41 9.92
C SER A 149 -12.17 -0.53 11.20
N TYR A 150 -10.84 -0.42 11.13
CA TYR A 150 -9.93 -0.61 12.26
C TYR A 150 -9.13 0.65 12.60
N SER A 151 -8.97 1.62 11.67
CA SER A 151 -8.08 2.76 11.85
C SER A 151 -8.63 3.79 12.85
N LYS A 152 -7.72 4.56 13.47
CA LYS A 152 -8.07 5.68 14.36
C LYS A 152 -8.78 6.82 13.62
N LEU A 153 -8.63 6.94 12.31
CA LEU A 153 -9.28 7.93 11.45
C LEU A 153 -10.63 7.46 10.89
N GLY A 154 -10.97 6.16 11.04
CA GLY A 154 -12.23 5.58 10.59
C GLY A 154 -13.28 5.46 11.70
N LYS A 155 -14.46 4.92 11.35
CA LYS A 155 -15.58 4.71 12.32
C LYS A 155 -15.34 3.59 13.33
N ARG A 156 -14.24 2.86 13.24
CA ARG A 156 -13.77 1.79 14.16
C ARG A 156 -14.79 0.67 14.41
N GLN A 157 -15.64 0.34 13.44
CA GLN A 157 -16.69 -0.67 13.57
C GLN A 157 -16.19 -2.12 13.40
N GLY A 158 -14.89 -2.30 13.04
CA GLY A 158 -14.30 -3.63 12.89
C GLY A 158 -15.04 -4.47 11.86
N VAL A 159 -15.29 -5.74 12.18
CA VAL A 159 -16.02 -6.67 11.31
C VAL A 159 -17.52 -6.38 11.18
N SER A 160 -18.08 -5.50 12.00
CA SER A 160 -19.46 -5.03 11.84
C SER A 160 -19.63 -4.04 10.67
N ASP A 161 -18.52 -3.54 10.11
CA ASP A 161 -18.49 -2.80 8.85
C ASP A 161 -18.29 -3.82 7.71
N GLN A 162 -19.02 -3.67 6.59
CA GLN A 162 -18.89 -4.53 5.42
C GLN A 162 -17.42 -4.67 4.96
N ARG A 163 -16.63 -3.60 5.07
CA ARG A 163 -15.19 -3.62 4.76
C ARG A 163 -14.38 -4.51 5.71
N GLY A 164 -14.85 -4.73 6.95
CA GLY A 164 -14.26 -5.66 7.91
C GLY A 164 -14.45 -7.12 7.50
N LEU A 165 -15.51 -7.45 6.76
CA LEU A 165 -15.72 -8.78 6.20
C LEU A 165 -14.70 -9.15 5.12
N LEU A 166 -14.03 -8.19 4.48
CA LEU A 166 -13.02 -8.49 3.46
C LEU A 166 -11.89 -9.35 4.02
N THR A 167 -11.52 -9.17 5.29
CA THR A 167 -10.55 -10.06 5.96
C THR A 167 -11.04 -11.51 5.96
N LEU A 168 -12.33 -11.76 6.23
CA LEU A 168 -12.91 -13.11 6.23
C LEU A 168 -12.99 -13.68 4.81
N LYS A 169 -13.29 -12.85 3.81
CA LYS A 169 -13.27 -13.24 2.40
C LYS A 169 -11.88 -13.61 1.91
N GLY A 170 -10.85 -12.91 2.37
CA GLY A 170 -9.47 -13.30 2.09
C GLY A 170 -9.09 -14.61 2.77
N LEU A 171 -9.48 -14.83 4.03
CA LEU A 171 -9.27 -16.11 4.70
C LEU A 171 -10.05 -17.26 4.03
N GLU A 172 -11.23 -16.99 3.47
CA GLU A 172 -11.98 -17.95 2.65
C GLU A 172 -11.14 -18.37 1.42
N TYR A 173 -10.52 -17.40 0.71
CA TYR A 173 -9.61 -17.71 -0.38
C TYR A 173 -8.41 -18.55 0.08
N VAL A 174 -7.77 -18.17 1.18
CA VAL A 174 -6.66 -18.94 1.75
C VAL A 174 -7.06 -20.38 2.10
N ALA A 175 -8.28 -20.56 2.64
CA ALA A 175 -8.80 -21.90 2.98
C ALA A 175 -9.16 -22.75 1.76
N LEU A 176 -9.63 -22.12 0.67
CA LEU A 176 -10.02 -22.79 -0.56
C LEU A 176 -8.82 -23.14 -1.46
N CYS A 177 -7.96 -22.16 -1.70
CA CYS A 177 -6.87 -22.24 -2.67
C CYS A 177 -5.55 -22.68 -2.05
N ARG A 178 -5.40 -22.53 -0.73
CA ARG A 178 -4.21 -22.87 0.04
C ARG A 178 -2.90 -22.44 -0.62
N PRO A 179 -2.67 -21.12 -0.78
CA PRO A 179 -1.43 -20.60 -1.32
C PRO A 179 -0.22 -21.08 -0.51
N LYS A 180 0.91 -21.28 -1.16
CA LYS A 180 2.16 -21.68 -0.50
C LYS A 180 2.73 -20.59 0.41
N VAL A 181 2.55 -19.35 0.00
CA VAL A 181 2.96 -18.15 0.74
C VAL A 181 1.75 -17.21 0.87
N VAL A 182 1.50 -16.73 2.07
CA VAL A 182 0.43 -15.77 2.37
C VAL A 182 1.05 -14.56 3.05
N VAL A 183 0.81 -13.38 2.49
CA VAL A 183 1.19 -12.08 3.08
C VAL A 183 -0.08 -11.28 3.34
N LEU A 184 -0.36 -11.00 4.60
CA LEU A 184 -1.48 -10.15 5.01
C LEU A 184 -0.93 -8.87 5.64
N GLU A 185 -1.45 -7.72 5.20
CA GLU A 185 -1.11 -6.41 5.76
C GLU A 185 -2.34 -5.76 6.39
N GLN A 186 -2.13 -5.10 7.53
CA GLN A 186 -3.19 -4.37 8.20
C GLN A 186 -2.64 -3.21 9.04
N VAL A 187 -3.49 -2.23 9.36
CA VAL A 187 -3.11 -1.16 10.31
C VAL A 187 -2.80 -1.71 11.69
N LYS A 188 -1.80 -1.10 12.36
CA LYS A 188 -1.39 -1.49 13.72
C LYS A 188 -2.56 -1.57 14.71
N ALA A 189 -3.61 -0.77 14.51
CA ALA A 189 -4.78 -0.75 15.40
C ALA A 189 -5.56 -2.09 15.47
N ILE A 190 -5.35 -3.03 14.54
CA ILE A 190 -5.96 -4.37 14.64
C ILE A 190 -5.47 -5.14 15.89
N LEU A 191 -4.32 -4.78 16.44
CA LEU A 191 -3.77 -5.37 17.66
C LEU A 191 -4.41 -4.80 18.94
N GLU A 192 -5.26 -3.77 18.86
CA GLU A 192 -5.94 -3.22 20.03
C GLU A 192 -6.94 -4.25 20.59
N LYS A 193 -7.09 -4.29 21.93
CA LYS A 193 -7.95 -5.27 22.65
C LYS A 193 -9.35 -5.42 22.04
N LYS A 194 -9.96 -4.34 21.56
CA LYS A 194 -11.31 -4.37 20.94
C LYS A 194 -11.38 -5.15 19.62
N HIS A 195 -10.23 -5.44 18.97
CA HIS A 195 -10.12 -6.21 17.73
C HIS A 195 -9.51 -7.59 17.94
N SER A 196 -9.23 -7.99 19.18
CA SER A 196 -8.58 -9.27 19.52
C SER A 196 -9.31 -10.49 18.98
N GLN A 197 -10.65 -10.45 18.89
CA GLN A 197 -11.42 -11.57 18.35
C GLN A 197 -11.07 -11.87 16.91
N ILE A 198 -11.06 -10.84 16.03
CA ILE A 198 -10.72 -11.05 14.61
C ILE A 198 -9.23 -11.36 14.44
N TRP A 199 -8.37 -10.71 15.23
CA TRP A 199 -6.94 -10.99 15.22
C TRP A 199 -6.65 -12.46 15.56
N ASN A 200 -7.16 -12.94 16.70
CA ASN A 200 -6.99 -14.33 17.12
C ASN A 200 -7.64 -15.32 16.15
N TYR A 201 -8.73 -14.91 15.50
CA TYR A 201 -9.38 -15.74 14.49
C TYR A 201 -8.50 -15.91 13.24
N ILE A 202 -7.84 -14.85 12.76
CA ILE A 202 -6.89 -14.95 11.64
C ILE A 202 -5.79 -15.96 11.98
N LEU A 203 -5.14 -15.82 13.13
CA LEU A 203 -4.06 -16.70 13.55
C LEU A 203 -4.54 -18.15 13.74
N LYS A 204 -5.74 -18.35 14.32
CA LYS A 204 -6.36 -19.67 14.46
C LYS A 204 -6.58 -20.34 13.11
N ILE A 205 -7.07 -19.62 12.10
CA ILE A 205 -7.33 -20.19 10.76
C ILE A 205 -6.00 -20.56 10.08
N LEU A 206 -4.97 -19.71 10.15
CA LEU A 206 -3.66 -20.03 9.59
C LEU A 206 -3.06 -21.28 10.24
N ASN A 207 -3.15 -21.40 11.58
CA ASN A 207 -2.71 -22.59 12.29
C ASN A 207 -3.50 -23.83 11.89
N LYS A 208 -4.85 -23.74 11.79
CA LYS A 208 -5.72 -24.83 11.37
C LYS A 208 -5.46 -25.30 9.94
N LEU A 209 -5.02 -24.41 9.08
CA LEU A 209 -4.58 -24.70 7.71
C LEU A 209 -3.12 -25.18 7.64
N ASP A 210 -2.49 -25.45 8.78
CA ASP A 210 -1.12 -25.95 8.89
C ASP A 210 -0.08 -25.04 8.20
N TYR A 211 -0.18 -23.71 8.46
CA TYR A 211 0.84 -22.75 8.09
C TYR A 211 1.83 -22.52 9.25
N VAL A 212 3.11 -22.42 8.91
CA VAL A 212 4.12 -21.81 9.79
C VAL A 212 4.12 -20.32 9.52
N PHE A 213 3.98 -19.47 10.54
CA PHE A 213 3.84 -18.04 10.35
C PHE A 213 4.50 -17.21 11.44
N ASP A 214 4.82 -15.96 11.09
CA ASP A 214 5.27 -14.90 11.98
C ASP A 214 4.46 -13.63 11.71
N HIS A 215 4.37 -12.75 12.71
CA HIS A 215 3.74 -11.45 12.56
C HIS A 215 4.45 -10.37 13.34
N GLN A 216 4.66 -9.23 12.71
CA GLN A 216 5.34 -8.09 13.33
C GLN A 216 4.74 -6.77 12.87
N VAL A 217 4.94 -5.72 13.67
CA VAL A 217 4.74 -4.34 13.24
C VAL A 217 6.01 -3.86 12.56
N LEU A 218 5.93 -3.64 11.26
CA LEU A 218 7.00 -3.09 10.42
C LEU A 218 6.59 -1.68 9.96
N SER A 219 7.56 -0.79 9.83
CA SER A 219 7.35 0.57 9.34
C SER A 219 8.23 0.84 8.13
N THR A 220 7.76 1.67 7.23
CA THR A 220 8.50 2.08 6.02
C THR A 220 9.92 2.55 6.36
N GLN A 221 10.08 3.31 7.46
CA GLN A 221 11.39 3.79 7.94
C GLN A 221 12.34 2.68 8.40
N ASP A 222 11.81 1.51 8.74
CA ASP A 222 12.63 0.36 9.14
C ASP A 222 13.32 -0.28 7.91
N PHE A 223 13.00 0.17 6.69
CA PHE A 223 13.47 -0.36 5.40
C PHE A 223 13.91 0.76 4.45
N ALA A 224 14.81 1.64 4.89
CA ALA A 224 15.49 2.66 4.11
C ALA A 224 14.61 3.77 3.46
N ILE A 225 13.37 3.92 3.84
CA ILE A 225 12.51 5.02 3.35
C ILE A 225 11.96 5.82 4.55
N PRO A 226 12.27 7.11 4.68
CA PRO A 226 11.98 7.91 5.87
C PRO A 226 10.52 8.33 5.96
N GLN A 227 9.61 7.36 6.10
CA GLN A 227 8.18 7.56 6.35
C GLN A 227 7.73 6.76 7.58
N SER A 228 7.05 7.40 8.52
CA SER A 228 6.45 6.74 9.67
C SER A 228 5.10 6.12 9.29
N ARG A 229 5.14 4.90 8.75
CA ARG A 229 3.95 4.13 8.35
C ARG A 229 3.97 2.74 8.97
N PRO A 230 3.68 2.61 10.28
CA PRO A 230 3.63 1.31 10.94
C PRO A 230 2.42 0.50 10.48
N ARG A 231 2.67 -0.75 10.07
CA ARG A 231 1.67 -1.75 9.66
C ARG A 231 1.99 -3.09 10.28
N VAL A 232 0.97 -3.88 10.54
CA VAL A 232 1.14 -5.28 10.93
C VAL A 232 1.23 -6.09 9.65
N TYR A 233 2.26 -6.90 9.55
CA TYR A 233 2.40 -7.91 8.50
C TYR A 233 2.32 -9.29 9.14
N ILE A 234 1.59 -10.19 8.49
CA ILE A 234 1.62 -11.63 8.76
C ILE A 234 2.26 -12.26 7.52
N LEU A 235 3.33 -13.02 7.73
CA LEU A 235 3.92 -13.88 6.71
C LEU A 235 3.66 -15.32 7.12
N ALA A 236 2.95 -16.07 6.27
CA ALA A 236 2.67 -17.48 6.50
C ALA A 236 3.14 -18.32 5.31
N VAL A 237 3.77 -19.46 5.58
CA VAL A 237 4.26 -20.42 4.60
C VAL A 237 3.66 -21.78 4.92
N ALA A 238 3.16 -22.48 3.90
CA ALA A 238 2.58 -23.81 4.06
C ALA A 238 3.64 -24.76 4.61
N LYS A 239 3.31 -25.49 5.68
CA LYS A 239 4.26 -26.25 6.49
C LYS A 239 4.99 -27.34 5.68
N GLU A 240 4.32 -27.96 4.73
CA GLU A 240 4.84 -29.04 3.91
C GLU A 240 6.02 -28.62 3.00
N ILE A 241 6.18 -27.33 2.75
CA ILE A 241 7.27 -26.76 1.93
C ILE A 241 8.18 -25.81 2.72
N CYS A 242 7.83 -25.53 3.96
CA CYS A 242 8.54 -24.55 4.78
C CYS A 242 9.93 -25.01 5.18
N ALA A 243 10.94 -24.19 4.94
CA ALA A 243 12.31 -24.40 5.38
C ALA A 243 12.49 -23.93 6.85
N GLY A 244 12.00 -24.71 7.79
CA GLY A 244 12.16 -24.41 9.23
C GLY A 244 11.14 -23.37 9.74
N THR A 245 11.59 -22.47 10.61
CA THR A 245 10.75 -21.40 11.19
C THR A 245 10.63 -20.22 10.25
N VAL A 246 9.41 -19.69 10.06
CA VAL A 246 9.19 -18.46 9.32
C VAL A 246 9.59 -17.27 10.21
N LYS A 247 10.34 -16.34 9.64
CA LYS A 247 10.69 -15.06 10.28
C LYS A 247 10.48 -13.92 9.30
N LEU A 248 9.85 -12.86 9.76
CA LEU A 248 9.75 -11.60 9.04
C LEU A 248 11.12 -10.94 8.88
N PRO A 249 11.30 -10.02 7.91
CA PRO A 249 12.59 -9.37 7.70
C PRO A 249 13.00 -8.53 8.92
N GLU A 250 14.31 -8.52 9.20
CA GLU A 250 14.88 -7.69 10.26
C GLU A 250 14.83 -6.21 9.88
N LYS A 251 14.55 -5.39 10.88
CA LYS A 251 14.58 -3.94 10.75
C LYS A 251 16.02 -3.45 10.67
N ARG A 252 16.27 -2.41 9.89
CA ARG A 252 17.58 -1.76 9.96
C ARG A 252 17.66 -0.84 11.20
N SER A 253 18.87 -0.71 11.72
CA SER A 253 19.17 0.17 12.87
C SER A 253 19.29 1.64 12.48
N GLU A 254 19.82 1.91 11.28
CA GLU A 254 20.11 3.25 10.82
C GLU A 254 18.90 3.87 10.11
N LYS A 255 18.71 5.18 10.34
CA LYS A 255 17.67 5.98 9.68
C LYS A 255 18.25 6.68 8.46
N VAL A 256 17.46 6.72 7.39
CA VAL A 256 17.80 7.47 6.17
C VAL A 256 17.26 8.89 6.28
N ASP A 257 18.01 9.86 5.76
CA ASP A 257 17.63 11.26 5.79
C ASP A 257 16.50 11.59 4.79
N LEU A 258 15.45 12.21 5.31
CA LEU A 258 14.28 12.63 4.52
C LEU A 258 14.66 13.58 3.38
N HIS A 259 15.67 14.40 3.56
CA HIS A 259 16.05 15.41 2.58
C HIS A 259 16.53 14.82 1.23
N HIS A 260 16.94 13.54 1.20
CA HIS A 260 17.28 12.85 -0.06
C HIS A 260 16.04 12.53 -0.91
N PHE A 261 14.86 12.44 -0.29
CA PHE A 261 13.59 12.15 -0.95
C PHE A 261 12.86 13.40 -1.44
N ILE A 262 13.40 14.59 -1.19
CA ILE A 262 12.79 15.88 -1.49
C ILE A 262 13.57 16.61 -2.59
N GLN A 263 12.88 17.04 -3.65
CA GLN A 263 13.44 17.81 -4.76
C GLN A 263 13.66 19.26 -4.33
N LYS A 264 14.88 19.59 -3.93
CA LYS A 264 15.23 20.90 -3.33
C LYS A 264 15.23 22.05 -4.34
N ASP A 265 15.43 21.75 -5.62
CA ASP A 265 15.38 22.67 -6.76
C ASP A 265 13.94 23.11 -7.10
N LYS A 266 12.95 22.37 -6.67
CA LYS A 266 11.55 22.69 -6.85
C LYS A 266 11.04 23.53 -5.66
N THR A 267 11.00 24.83 -5.83
CA THR A 267 10.42 25.75 -4.84
C THR A 267 9.06 26.27 -5.29
N GLY A 268 8.27 26.76 -4.34
CA GLY A 268 6.97 27.39 -4.57
C GLY A 268 6.86 28.71 -3.83
N SER A 269 5.72 29.35 -3.94
CA SER A 269 5.39 30.63 -3.29
C SER A 269 4.24 30.50 -2.28
N GLU A 270 3.72 29.30 -2.05
CA GLU A 270 2.59 29.09 -1.14
C GLU A 270 2.98 29.45 0.30
N VAL A 271 2.21 30.34 0.92
CA VAL A 271 2.32 30.69 2.33
C VAL A 271 1.11 30.16 3.06
N LEU A 272 1.34 29.24 4.00
CA LEU A 272 0.26 28.74 4.86
C LEU A 272 -0.02 29.75 5.96
N GLN A 273 -1.18 30.34 5.94
CA GLN A 273 -1.72 31.16 7.03
C GLN A 273 -2.60 30.30 7.95
N LEU A 274 -1.96 29.52 8.79
CA LEU A 274 -2.65 28.63 9.72
C LEU A 274 -2.07 28.89 11.12
N PRO A 275 -2.79 29.63 11.98
CA PRO A 275 -2.31 30.04 13.33
C PRO A 275 -1.77 28.85 14.13
N ARG A 276 -2.37 27.69 13.98
CA ARG A 276 -1.94 26.45 14.64
C ARG A 276 -0.48 26.07 14.35
N TYR A 277 0.06 26.49 13.22
CA TYR A 277 1.40 26.10 12.77
C TYR A 277 2.41 27.25 12.85
N GLU A 278 2.02 28.42 13.30
CA GLU A 278 2.92 29.57 13.44
C GLU A 278 4.08 29.26 14.39
N GLU A 279 3.80 28.57 15.49
CA GLU A 279 4.85 28.10 16.41
C GLU A 279 5.79 27.09 15.73
N LEU A 280 5.24 26.15 14.98
CA LEU A 280 6.01 25.19 14.19
C LEU A 280 6.78 25.89 13.06
N LEU A 281 6.19 26.91 12.42
CA LEU A 281 6.82 27.72 11.39
C LEU A 281 7.96 28.58 11.93
N GLY A 282 7.85 29.08 13.16
CA GLY A 282 8.88 29.86 13.85
C GLY A 282 9.95 29.02 14.56
N SER A 283 9.72 27.77 14.80
CA SER A 283 10.59 26.90 15.63
C SER A 283 11.85 26.42 14.89
N LYS A 284 12.89 26.06 15.69
CA LYS A 284 14.10 25.41 15.15
C LYS A 284 13.80 24.08 14.42
N MET A 285 12.65 23.46 14.69
CA MET A 285 12.19 22.25 14.00
C MET A 285 12.07 22.46 12.49
N TRP A 286 11.67 23.63 12.08
CA TRP A 286 11.50 24.05 10.70
C TRP A 286 12.77 24.10 9.86
N ARG A 287 13.89 24.36 10.50
CA ARG A 287 15.21 24.44 9.83
C ARG A 287 15.75 23.08 9.41
N LYS A 288 15.20 21.98 9.94
CA LYS A 288 15.70 20.61 9.72
C LYS A 288 15.02 19.84 8.57
N GLY A 289 14.13 20.47 7.80
CA GLY A 289 13.49 19.85 6.64
C GLY A 289 12.35 18.90 7.02
N TYR A 290 11.15 19.44 7.26
CA TYR A 290 9.97 18.69 7.67
C TYR A 290 8.91 18.68 6.59
N ILE A 291 8.14 17.58 6.56
CA ILE A 291 6.86 17.51 5.87
C ILE A 291 5.77 17.68 6.92
N LEU A 292 4.90 18.67 6.69
CA LEU A 292 3.80 19.00 7.57
C LEU A 292 2.51 18.36 7.08
N ASP A 293 1.81 17.59 7.92
CA ASP A 293 0.41 17.19 7.70
C ASP A 293 -0.51 18.33 8.13
N VAL A 294 -0.89 19.21 7.21
CA VAL A 294 -1.71 20.40 7.47
C VAL A 294 -3.14 20.09 7.90
N GLY A 295 -3.57 18.85 7.71
CA GLY A 295 -4.89 18.41 8.10
C GLY A 295 -4.91 17.55 9.37
N SER A 296 -3.77 17.40 10.06
CA SER A 296 -3.73 16.65 11.33
C SER A 296 -4.56 17.36 12.40
N SER A 297 -5.28 16.60 13.25
CA SER A 297 -5.94 17.18 14.41
C SER A 297 -4.94 17.48 15.51
N GLU A 298 -5.30 18.33 16.48
CA GLU A 298 -4.42 18.71 17.62
C GLU A 298 -3.87 17.54 18.42
N LYS A 299 -4.60 16.43 18.41
CA LYS A 299 -4.20 15.18 19.09
C LYS A 299 -3.07 14.42 18.38
N PHE A 300 -2.73 14.82 17.15
CA PHE A 300 -1.71 14.11 16.35
C PHE A 300 -0.55 15.05 16.03
N GLN A 301 0.65 14.47 16.08
CA GLN A 301 1.85 15.19 15.68
C GLN A 301 1.78 15.53 14.18
N ALA A 302 1.81 16.83 13.86
CA ALA A 302 1.68 17.34 12.50
C ALA A 302 2.96 17.18 11.69
N ALA A 303 4.12 17.09 12.34
CA ALA A 303 5.43 16.93 11.71
C ALA A 303 6.32 15.99 12.55
N MET A 304 7.28 15.36 11.88
CA MET A 304 8.27 14.47 12.51
C MET A 304 9.66 14.88 12.07
N THR A 305 10.65 14.77 12.98
CA THR A 305 12.05 15.06 12.66
C THR A 305 12.60 14.02 11.69
N ASN A 306 13.14 14.49 10.57
CA ASN A 306 13.81 13.65 9.56
C ASN A 306 12.96 12.42 9.11
N CYS A 307 11.65 12.55 9.14
CA CYS A 307 10.73 11.49 8.76
C CYS A 307 9.41 12.10 8.26
N ALA A 308 8.91 11.59 7.16
CA ALA A 308 7.57 11.95 6.69
C ALA A 308 6.49 11.36 7.59
N PRO A 309 5.41 12.08 7.89
CA PRO A 309 4.23 11.49 8.51
C PRO A 309 3.63 10.41 7.62
N CYS A 310 2.78 9.53 8.17
CA CYS A 310 2.10 8.50 7.39
C CYS A 310 1.29 9.12 6.25
N LEU A 311 1.70 8.88 5.02
CA LEU A 311 0.94 9.29 3.84
C LEU A 311 -0.36 8.50 3.77
N THR A 312 -1.50 9.19 3.71
CA THR A 312 -2.82 8.55 3.72
C THR A 312 -3.65 9.01 2.52
N HIS A 313 -4.59 8.17 2.11
CA HIS A 313 -5.51 8.43 0.99
C HIS A 313 -6.08 9.84 1.00
N THR A 314 -6.79 10.19 2.07
CA THR A 314 -7.48 11.48 2.16
C THR A 314 -6.52 12.65 2.15
N ARG A 315 -5.38 12.54 2.87
CA ARG A 315 -4.42 13.63 2.97
C ARG A 315 -3.70 13.88 1.64
N LEU A 316 -3.19 12.83 1.00
CA LEU A 316 -2.57 12.98 -0.33
C LEU A 316 -3.59 13.46 -1.34
N GLY A 317 -4.77 12.85 -1.40
CA GLY A 317 -5.84 13.25 -2.32
C GLY A 317 -6.33 14.70 -2.13
N GLN A 318 -6.10 15.30 -0.97
CA GLN A 318 -6.39 16.72 -0.68
C GLN A 318 -5.16 17.64 -0.79
N GLY A 319 -3.97 17.10 -1.13
CA GLY A 319 -2.73 17.85 -1.11
C GLY A 319 -2.34 18.29 0.31
N GLY A 320 -2.64 17.48 1.33
CA GLY A 320 -2.53 17.83 2.73
C GLY A 320 -1.11 17.81 3.31
N TYR A 321 -0.08 17.56 2.51
CA TYR A 321 1.30 17.57 2.95
C TYR A 321 2.06 18.76 2.36
N TYR A 322 2.68 19.54 3.23
CA TYR A 322 3.37 20.79 2.88
C TYR A 322 4.83 20.77 3.34
N ILE A 323 5.72 21.30 2.51
CA ILE A 323 7.15 21.43 2.80
C ILE A 323 7.48 22.92 2.96
N PRO A 324 7.55 23.40 4.16
CA PRO A 324 7.62 24.82 4.43
C PRO A 324 8.91 25.47 3.97
N LYS A 325 10.04 24.78 4.12
CA LYS A 325 11.32 25.27 3.64
C LYS A 325 11.30 25.57 2.13
N LEU A 326 10.46 24.83 1.38
CA LEU A 326 10.31 24.97 -0.07
C LEU A 326 9.03 25.72 -0.46
N ARG A 327 8.19 26.12 0.51
CA ARG A 327 6.96 26.89 0.31
C ARG A 327 6.01 26.24 -0.71
N ARG A 328 5.86 24.90 -0.66
CA ARG A 328 5.02 24.12 -1.57
C ARG A 328 4.47 22.84 -0.95
N ARG A 329 3.50 22.26 -1.62
CA ARG A 329 3.01 20.92 -1.31
C ARG A 329 4.00 19.84 -1.74
N LEU A 330 3.88 18.67 -1.11
CA LEU A 330 4.59 17.47 -1.50
C LEU A 330 4.24 17.14 -2.96
N LEU A 331 5.26 16.87 -3.78
CA LEU A 331 5.08 16.49 -5.17
C LEU A 331 4.68 15.01 -5.26
N LEU A 332 4.01 14.65 -6.36
CA LEU A 332 3.55 13.29 -6.58
C LEU A 332 4.72 12.28 -6.66
N GLU A 333 5.80 12.63 -7.35
CA GLU A 333 7.00 11.80 -7.41
C GLU A 333 7.68 11.62 -6.05
N GLU A 334 7.68 12.67 -5.20
CA GLU A 334 8.18 12.57 -3.82
C GLU A 334 7.31 11.67 -2.95
N ALA A 335 5.98 11.78 -3.09
CA ALA A 335 5.04 10.88 -2.43
C ALA A 335 5.24 9.43 -2.88
N GLY A 336 5.47 9.19 -4.18
CA GLY A 336 5.83 7.89 -4.73
C GLY A 336 7.11 7.34 -4.12
N ALA A 337 8.19 8.12 -4.12
CA ALA A 337 9.48 7.72 -3.53
C ALA A 337 9.36 7.38 -2.04
N LEU A 338 8.57 8.15 -1.28
CA LEU A 338 8.28 7.89 0.14
C LEU A 338 7.43 6.62 0.37
N GLN A 339 6.75 6.10 -0.64
CA GLN A 339 6.05 4.81 -0.61
C GLN A 339 6.87 3.67 -1.24
N GLY A 340 8.04 3.97 -1.78
CA GLY A 340 8.90 3.02 -2.49
C GLY A 340 8.44 2.72 -3.92
N VAL A 341 7.54 3.54 -4.48
CA VAL A 341 7.05 3.41 -5.85
C VAL A 341 8.02 4.09 -6.82
N PRO A 342 8.55 3.39 -7.83
CA PRO A 342 9.47 3.94 -8.82
C PRO A 342 8.84 5.10 -9.62
N LYS A 343 9.65 6.08 -10.02
CA LYS A 343 9.20 7.24 -10.81
C LYS A 343 8.51 6.82 -12.12
N LYS A 344 9.03 5.81 -12.82
CA LYS A 344 8.41 5.29 -14.05
C LYS A 344 6.99 4.82 -13.80
N VAL A 345 6.75 4.10 -12.71
CA VAL A 345 5.43 3.63 -12.31
C VAL A 345 4.49 4.80 -11.95
N VAL A 346 4.98 5.80 -11.19
CA VAL A 346 4.20 7.01 -10.88
C VAL A 346 3.77 7.71 -12.16
N ARG A 347 4.68 7.87 -13.13
CA ARG A 347 4.38 8.48 -14.43
C ARG A 347 3.41 7.65 -15.28
N ALA A 348 3.51 6.31 -15.23
CA ALA A 348 2.54 5.44 -15.90
C ALA A 348 1.13 5.63 -15.33
N MET A 349 1.01 5.69 -13.99
CA MET A 349 -0.28 6.00 -13.36
C MET A 349 -0.80 7.40 -13.71
N GLN A 350 0.07 8.41 -13.83
CA GLN A 350 -0.33 9.75 -14.27
C GLN A 350 -0.87 9.74 -15.71
N ARG A 351 -0.15 9.12 -16.65
CA ARG A 351 -0.61 8.98 -18.05
C ARG A 351 -1.97 8.29 -18.12
N ALA A 352 -2.16 7.19 -17.38
CA ALA A 352 -3.45 6.50 -17.34
C ALA A 352 -4.56 7.38 -16.73
N ALA A 353 -4.25 8.16 -15.70
CA ALA A 353 -5.22 9.08 -15.11
C ALA A 353 -5.65 10.20 -16.07
N GLU A 354 -4.72 10.73 -16.85
CA GLU A 354 -4.97 11.73 -17.90
C GLU A 354 -5.80 11.13 -19.06
N GLU A 355 -5.38 9.98 -19.60
CA GLU A 355 -6.03 9.27 -20.68
C GLU A 355 -7.50 8.94 -20.36
N HIS A 356 -7.73 8.42 -19.17
CA HIS A 356 -9.06 8.04 -18.70
C HIS A 356 -9.82 9.18 -18.00
N LYS A 357 -9.30 10.40 -18.04
CA LYS A 357 -9.91 11.60 -17.41
C LYS A 357 -10.33 11.35 -15.95
N LEU A 358 -9.47 10.70 -15.19
CA LEU A 358 -9.75 10.44 -13.78
C LEU A 358 -9.76 11.75 -12.97
N PRO A 359 -10.49 11.79 -11.84
CA PRO A 359 -10.51 12.96 -10.98
C PRO A 359 -9.11 13.40 -10.57
N ALA A 360 -8.90 14.71 -10.48
CA ALA A 360 -7.64 15.26 -10.02
C ALA A 360 -7.20 14.60 -8.71
N ARG A 361 -5.90 14.33 -8.56
CA ARG A 361 -5.28 13.67 -7.40
C ARG A 361 -5.72 12.23 -7.14
N THR A 362 -6.28 11.53 -8.13
CA THR A 362 -6.59 10.10 -8.01
C THR A 362 -5.32 9.29 -7.74
N VAL A 363 -4.22 9.62 -8.42
CA VAL A 363 -2.92 8.96 -8.23
C VAL A 363 -2.37 9.22 -6.83
N ASP A 364 -2.42 10.48 -6.36
CA ASP A 364 -2.02 10.86 -4.99
C ASP A 364 -2.77 10.04 -3.95
N ALA A 365 -4.10 9.97 -4.06
CA ALA A 365 -4.95 9.21 -3.16
C ALA A 365 -4.62 7.71 -3.19
N SER A 366 -4.34 7.15 -4.37
CA SER A 366 -3.96 5.76 -4.54
C SER A 366 -2.61 5.44 -3.89
N LEU A 367 -1.63 6.33 -4.00
CA LEU A 367 -0.35 6.21 -3.27
C LEU A 367 -0.56 6.19 -1.75
N GLY A 368 -1.51 6.98 -1.23
CA GLY A 368 -1.85 6.99 0.20
C GLY A 368 -2.46 5.67 0.72
N ASP A 369 -3.11 4.90 -0.16
CA ASP A 369 -3.67 3.58 0.17
C ASP A 369 -2.63 2.45 0.06
N ALA A 370 -1.55 2.66 -0.69
CA ALA A 370 -0.57 1.62 -1.00
C ALA A 370 0.05 0.97 0.25
N MET A 371 0.36 -0.30 0.16
CA MET A 371 1.39 -0.90 1.01
C MET A 371 2.74 -0.24 0.69
N SER A 372 3.61 -0.09 1.70
CA SER A 372 4.98 0.38 1.46
C SER A 372 5.75 -0.68 0.68
N ILE A 373 6.19 -0.34 -0.54
CA ILE A 373 6.76 -1.30 -1.48
C ILE A 373 8.05 -1.93 -0.94
N ASN A 374 8.90 -1.13 -0.31
CA ASN A 374 10.14 -1.58 0.33
C ASN A 374 9.89 -2.64 1.42
N VAL A 375 8.88 -2.45 2.25
CA VAL A 375 8.49 -3.42 3.29
C VAL A 375 7.91 -4.66 2.65
N LEU A 376 6.97 -4.51 1.71
CA LEU A 376 6.32 -5.63 1.03
C LEU A 376 7.33 -6.49 0.27
N ALA A 377 8.26 -5.86 -0.46
CA ALA A 377 9.32 -6.58 -1.18
C ALA A 377 10.19 -7.41 -0.23
N SER A 378 10.61 -6.83 0.91
CA SER A 378 11.39 -7.55 1.93
C SER A 378 10.60 -8.71 2.56
N VAL A 379 9.29 -8.55 2.81
CA VAL A 379 8.41 -9.61 3.32
C VAL A 379 8.24 -10.73 2.29
N LEU A 380 7.97 -10.37 1.02
CA LEU A 380 7.85 -11.34 -0.08
C LEU A 380 9.13 -12.13 -0.29
N MET A 381 10.28 -11.46 -0.27
CA MET A 381 11.59 -12.13 -0.38
C MET A 381 11.75 -13.20 0.70
N LYS A 382 11.41 -12.91 1.97
CA LYS A 382 11.45 -13.88 3.06
C LYS A 382 10.48 -15.05 2.82
N GLY A 383 9.24 -14.77 2.41
CA GLY A 383 8.24 -15.80 2.12
C GLY A 383 8.67 -16.74 1.00
N LEU A 384 9.16 -16.18 -0.09
CA LEU A 384 9.66 -16.94 -1.25
C LEU A 384 10.88 -17.80 -0.89
N THR A 385 11.79 -17.27 -0.06
CA THR A 385 12.95 -18.02 0.45
C THR A 385 12.52 -19.15 1.38
N HIS A 386 11.67 -18.88 2.39
CA HIS A 386 11.17 -19.88 3.33
C HIS A 386 10.37 -20.99 2.66
N SER A 387 9.64 -20.68 1.59
CA SER A 387 8.90 -21.66 0.79
C SER A 387 9.74 -22.38 -0.26
N ARG A 388 11.00 -22.02 -0.42
CA ARG A 388 11.92 -22.54 -1.47
C ARG A 388 11.39 -22.31 -2.89
N LEU A 389 10.46 -21.37 -3.08
CA LEU A 389 9.97 -21.00 -4.42
C LEU A 389 11.02 -20.20 -5.19
N VAL A 390 11.76 -19.34 -4.48
CA VAL A 390 12.90 -18.58 -5.03
C VAL A 390 14.02 -18.61 -4.00
N GLN A 391 15.25 -18.69 -4.48
CA GLN A 391 16.44 -18.57 -3.63
C GLN A 391 17.07 -17.19 -3.86
N PHE A 392 17.11 -16.40 -2.80
CA PHE A 392 17.80 -15.11 -2.79
C PHE A 392 19.12 -15.23 -2.01
N SER A 393 20.18 -14.57 -2.47
CA SER A 393 21.39 -14.43 -1.69
C SER A 393 21.21 -13.45 -0.54
N ALA A 394 22.04 -13.53 0.49
CA ALA A 394 22.00 -12.57 1.62
C ALA A 394 22.26 -11.11 1.17
N GLN A 395 22.96 -10.93 0.04
CA GLN A 395 23.28 -9.61 -0.53
C GLN A 395 22.09 -8.99 -1.29
N GLU A 396 21.01 -9.72 -1.53
CA GLU A 396 19.84 -9.26 -2.25
C GLU A 396 18.81 -8.51 -1.36
N ASP A 397 19.05 -8.41 -0.04
CA ASP A 397 18.24 -7.55 0.82
C ASP A 397 18.68 -6.08 0.70
N HIS A 398 18.45 -5.51 -0.47
CA HIS A 398 18.87 -4.14 -0.81
C HIS A 398 18.31 -3.09 0.15
N TRP A 399 17.08 -3.25 0.61
CA TRP A 399 16.44 -2.31 1.53
C TRP A 399 17.08 -2.29 2.91
N ARG A 400 17.65 -3.42 3.33
CA ARG A 400 18.37 -3.53 4.59
C ARG A 400 19.80 -2.98 4.46
N LEU A 401 20.45 -3.26 3.33
CA LEU A 401 21.89 -3.04 3.14
C LEU A 401 22.23 -1.68 2.53
N VAL A 402 21.27 -0.96 1.92
CA VAL A 402 21.54 0.33 1.29
C VAL A 402 22.07 1.34 2.30
N ALA A 403 23.14 2.03 1.93
CA ALA A 403 23.71 3.09 2.76
C ALA A 403 22.75 4.27 2.92
N ASN A 404 22.95 5.06 3.98
CA ASN A 404 22.26 6.35 4.13
C ASN A 404 22.83 7.34 3.09
N GLY A 405 21.95 7.92 2.28
CA GLY A 405 22.37 8.89 1.27
C GLY A 405 21.41 8.95 0.05
N PRO A 406 21.82 9.59 -1.03
CA PRO A 406 21.02 9.68 -2.27
C PRO A 406 20.64 8.33 -2.85
N ASP A 407 21.47 7.31 -2.66
CA ASP A 407 21.22 5.95 -3.12
C ASP A 407 19.95 5.34 -2.50
N ALA A 408 19.62 5.67 -1.26
CA ALA A 408 18.39 5.22 -0.62
C ALA A 408 17.15 5.79 -1.34
N ALA A 409 17.19 7.05 -1.76
CA ALA A 409 16.07 7.70 -2.44
C ALA A 409 15.84 7.20 -3.87
N THR A 410 16.89 6.72 -4.53
CA THR A 410 16.84 6.20 -5.91
C THR A 410 16.78 4.70 -5.98
N LEU A 411 16.81 3.99 -4.83
CA LEU A 411 16.89 2.53 -4.82
C LEU A 411 15.72 1.87 -5.56
N SER A 412 14.50 2.36 -5.37
CA SER A 412 13.32 1.82 -6.09
C SER A 412 13.47 1.96 -7.61
N ASP A 413 13.96 3.12 -8.08
CA ASP A 413 14.18 3.36 -9.52
C ASP A 413 15.27 2.43 -10.06
N ARG A 414 16.37 2.28 -9.32
CA ARG A 414 17.51 1.43 -9.72
C ARG A 414 17.15 -0.06 -9.74
N LEU A 415 16.39 -0.53 -8.75
CA LEU A 415 15.87 -1.91 -8.73
C LEU A 415 14.92 -2.15 -9.89
N PHE A 416 14.02 -1.19 -10.15
CA PHE A 416 13.07 -1.28 -11.26
C PHE A 416 13.76 -1.38 -12.62
N ASP A 417 14.83 -0.61 -12.84
CA ASP A 417 15.62 -0.59 -14.07
C ASP A 417 16.67 -1.70 -14.13
N GLY A 418 16.80 -2.51 -13.09
CA GLY A 418 17.80 -3.59 -13.01
C GLY A 418 19.23 -3.09 -12.75
N THR A 419 19.45 -1.79 -12.52
CA THR A 419 20.78 -1.20 -12.31
C THR A 419 21.33 -1.39 -10.90
N ALA A 420 20.49 -1.74 -9.93
CA ALA A 420 20.90 -2.09 -8.57
C ALA A 420 21.30 -3.57 -8.43
N TRP A 421 20.96 -4.42 -9.40
CA TRP A 421 21.29 -5.83 -9.40
C TRP A 421 22.73 -6.04 -9.93
N ALA A 422 23.72 -5.73 -9.10
CA ALA A 422 25.11 -6.12 -9.34
C ALA A 422 25.40 -7.50 -8.72
N GLY A 423 24.47 -8.44 -8.83
CA GLY A 423 24.61 -9.77 -8.27
C GLY A 423 24.73 -10.86 -9.32
N PRO A 424 25.28 -12.06 -8.97
CA PRO A 424 25.56 -13.11 -9.92
C PRO A 424 24.29 -13.53 -10.62
N GLY A 425 24.38 -13.55 -11.94
CA GLY A 425 23.28 -13.90 -12.83
C GLY A 425 22.56 -15.15 -12.38
N LEU A 426 21.26 -15.12 -12.60
CA LEU A 426 20.39 -16.29 -12.60
C LEU A 426 21.09 -17.42 -13.38
N LYS A 427 21.61 -18.41 -12.66
CA LYS A 427 22.05 -19.68 -13.25
C LYS A 427 20.86 -20.59 -13.41
#